data_bd092f9bc000f3dca76317e4a460419c
#
_entry.id   bd092f9bc000f3dca76317e4a460419c
#
_cell.length_a   1.000
_cell.length_b   1.000
_cell.length_c   1.000
_cell.angle_alpha   90.00
_cell.angle_beta   90.00
_cell.angle_gamma   90.00
#
_symmetry.space_group_name_H-M   'P 1'
#
loop_
_entity.id
_entity.type
_entity.pdbx_description
1 polymer ?
#
loop_
_entity_poly.entity_id
_entity_poly.type
_entity_poly.pdbx_seq_one_letter_code
_entity_poly.pdbx_strand_id
1 'polypeptide(L)'
;MTTHIPLPEWTDLIAAVLSLPPDEDALSKSWRGQDNAAIWYSRGSWVLAAVAKQLAQSKTASPLKFWIPDYFCNQSTVALREVGAKLVFYPIGEDLVPDWQRCDAMAKEEQPDIFLAVHYFGRPMDMARARQFCDSHEALL
;
A
#
# COMPACT_ATOMS: atom_id res chain seq x y z
N MET A 1 17.94 -13.80 -21.49
CA MET A 1 18.59 -12.56 -21.03
C MET A 1 18.53 -12.58 -19.51
N THR A 2 19.59 -12.94 -18.82
CA THR A 2 19.65 -12.92 -17.36
C THR A 2 19.92 -11.48 -16.94
N THR A 3 18.89 -10.81 -16.42
CA THR A 3 19.06 -9.51 -15.77
C THR A 3 19.79 -9.74 -14.45
N HIS A 4 21.09 -9.53 -14.44
CA HIS A 4 21.83 -9.47 -13.19
C HIS A 4 21.40 -8.20 -12.45
N ILE A 5 20.89 -8.36 -11.24
CA ILE A 5 20.73 -7.24 -10.33
C ILE A 5 22.15 -6.72 -10.05
N PRO A 6 22.46 -5.45 -10.35
CA PRO A 6 23.76 -4.91 -10.04
C PRO A 6 24.01 -5.02 -8.55
N LEU A 7 25.04 -5.75 -8.15
CA LEU A 7 25.49 -5.75 -6.77
C LEU A 7 26.21 -4.42 -6.50
N PRO A 8 26.08 -3.86 -5.29
CA PRO A 8 26.81 -2.65 -4.94
C PRO A 8 28.32 -2.89 -5.03
N GLU A 9 29.04 -1.95 -5.60
CA GLU A 9 30.50 -1.96 -5.62
C GLU A 9 31.05 -1.57 -4.25
N TRP A 10 32.32 -1.89 -3.98
CA TRP A 10 32.98 -1.50 -2.72
C TRP A 10 32.98 0.02 -2.49
N THR A 11 33.02 0.79 -3.56
CA THR A 11 32.91 2.26 -3.54
C THR A 11 31.53 2.71 -3.04
N ASP A 12 30.47 2.00 -3.42
CA ASP A 12 29.11 2.31 -2.96
C ASP A 12 28.95 2.02 -1.46
N LEU A 13 29.53 0.90 -1.00
CA LEU A 13 29.53 0.52 0.40
C LEU A 13 30.31 1.51 1.26
N ILE A 14 31.51 1.92 0.81
CA ILE A 14 32.32 2.93 1.49
C ILE A 14 31.59 4.27 1.51
N ALA A 15 31.00 4.69 0.40
CA ALA A 15 30.20 5.91 0.33
C ALA A 15 29.01 5.87 1.30
N ALA A 16 28.33 4.73 1.39
CA ALA A 16 27.19 4.56 2.32
C ALA A 16 27.61 4.65 3.79
N VAL A 17 28.81 4.14 4.13
CA VAL A 17 29.35 4.21 5.51
C VAL A 17 29.83 5.61 5.87
N LEU A 18 30.42 6.32 4.91
CA LEU A 18 30.99 7.65 5.11
C LEU A 18 30.00 8.81 4.84
N SER A 19 28.86 8.50 4.20
CA SER A 19 27.87 9.51 3.90
C SER A 19 27.15 9.98 5.17
N LEU A 20 26.92 11.28 5.24
CA LEU A 20 25.98 11.86 6.21
C LEU A 20 24.59 11.26 5.99
N PRO A 21 23.76 11.16 7.02
CA PRO A 21 22.39 10.71 6.85
C PRO A 21 21.73 11.51 5.71
N PRO A 22 20.98 10.84 4.82
CA PRO A 22 20.39 11.52 3.68
C PRO A 22 19.41 12.59 4.17
N ASP A 23 19.39 13.71 3.47
CA ASP A 23 18.34 14.71 3.64
C ASP A 23 17.01 14.12 3.17
N GLU A 24 16.15 13.75 4.11
CA GLU A 24 14.84 13.12 3.83
C GLU A 24 13.96 14.05 3.00
N ASP A 25 14.08 15.35 3.17
CA ASP A 25 13.37 16.35 2.39
C ASP A 25 13.83 16.35 0.92
N ALA A 26 15.13 16.29 0.68
CA ALA A 26 15.68 16.19 -0.67
C ALA A 26 15.26 14.88 -1.36
N LEU A 27 15.25 13.75 -0.63
CA LEU A 27 14.83 12.46 -1.17
C LEU A 27 13.35 12.44 -1.57
N SER A 28 12.48 13.10 -0.82
CA SER A 28 11.04 13.11 -1.06
C SER A 28 10.57 14.18 -2.05
N LYS A 29 11.40 15.17 -2.36
CA LYS A 29 11.04 16.38 -3.10
C LYS A 29 10.32 16.11 -4.44
N SER A 30 10.74 15.08 -5.17
CA SER A 30 10.14 14.72 -6.48
C SER A 30 8.79 13.98 -6.35
N TRP A 31 8.41 13.55 -5.16
CA TRP A 31 7.25 12.70 -4.91
C TRP A 31 6.14 13.41 -4.14
N ARG A 32 6.45 14.55 -3.54
CA ARG A 32 5.50 15.32 -2.72
C ARG A 32 5.18 16.67 -3.33
N GLY A 33 3.96 17.16 -3.10
CA GLY A 33 3.61 18.55 -3.34
C GLY A 33 4.36 19.49 -2.38
N GLN A 34 4.36 20.79 -2.68
CA GLN A 34 5.17 21.79 -1.95
C GLN A 34 4.88 21.84 -0.44
N ASP A 35 3.64 21.53 -0.02
CA ASP A 35 3.21 21.66 1.38
C ASP A 35 3.03 20.30 2.09
N ASN A 36 3.41 19.18 1.48
CA ASN A 36 3.22 17.86 2.05
C ASN A 36 4.50 17.34 2.70
N ALA A 37 4.40 16.88 3.94
CA ALA A 37 5.46 16.14 4.60
C ALA A 37 5.57 14.70 4.04
N ALA A 38 6.77 14.15 3.99
CA ALA A 38 7.00 12.74 3.71
C ALA A 38 7.46 12.04 4.99
N ILE A 39 6.94 10.84 5.21
CA ILE A 39 7.34 9.98 6.32
C ILE A 39 7.92 8.70 5.73
N TRP A 40 9.15 8.37 6.14
CA TRP A 40 9.86 7.20 5.68
C TRP A 40 9.66 6.01 6.63
N TYR A 41 9.45 4.84 6.06
CA TYR A 41 9.34 3.59 6.81
C TYR A 41 10.32 2.57 6.25
N SER A 42 10.85 1.73 7.11
CA SER A 42 11.80 0.67 6.72
C SER A 42 11.17 -0.42 5.84
N ARG A 43 9.85 -0.55 5.84
CA ARG A 43 9.10 -1.55 5.05
C ARG A 43 7.71 -1.03 4.72
N GLY A 44 7.19 -1.42 3.54
CA GLY A 44 5.82 -1.10 3.13
C GLY A 44 4.74 -1.61 4.08
N SER A 45 4.96 -2.75 4.77
CA SER A 45 4.02 -3.26 5.78
C SER A 45 3.78 -2.29 6.93
N TRP A 46 4.79 -1.53 7.36
CA TRP A 46 4.64 -0.51 8.40
C TRP A 46 3.89 0.71 7.91
N VAL A 47 4.02 1.06 6.62
CA VAL A 47 3.18 2.12 6.01
C VAL A 47 1.72 1.74 6.06
N LEU A 48 1.38 0.51 5.63
CA LEU A 48 0.00 0.02 5.65
C LEU A 48 -0.58 0.02 7.08
N ALA A 49 0.20 -0.44 8.06
CA ALA A 49 -0.20 -0.43 9.46
C ALA A 49 -0.39 1.01 10.01
N ALA A 50 0.48 1.95 9.63
CA ALA A 50 0.38 3.35 10.04
C ALA A 50 -0.90 4.00 9.48
N VAL A 51 -1.20 3.78 8.20
CA VAL A 51 -2.45 4.26 7.56
C VAL A 51 -3.68 3.67 8.25
N ALA A 52 -3.69 2.36 8.50
CA ALA A 52 -4.77 1.68 9.20
C ALA A 52 -4.98 2.25 10.62
N LYS A 53 -3.89 2.43 11.36
CA LYS A 53 -3.94 2.99 12.72
C LYS A 53 -4.43 4.43 12.73
N GLN A 54 -4.01 5.25 11.79
CA GLN A 54 -4.44 6.64 11.68
C GLN A 54 -5.94 6.72 11.37
N LEU A 55 -6.44 5.92 10.41
CA LEU A 55 -7.87 5.91 10.08
C LEU A 55 -8.72 5.37 11.25
N ALA A 56 -8.25 4.36 11.96
CA ALA A 56 -8.94 3.79 13.12
C ALA A 56 -9.15 4.82 14.25
N GLN A 57 -8.28 5.83 14.37
CA GLN A 57 -8.45 6.90 15.35
C GLN A 57 -9.61 7.84 15.03
N SER A 58 -9.99 7.95 13.75
CA SER A 58 -11.08 8.83 13.30
C SER A 58 -12.41 8.07 13.13
N LYS A 59 -12.39 6.74 13.11
CA LYS A 59 -13.60 5.90 12.96
C LYS A 59 -14.02 5.30 14.30
N THR A 60 -15.32 5.37 14.58
CA THR A 60 -15.93 4.76 15.77
C THR A 60 -16.13 3.24 15.64
N ALA A 61 -16.13 2.71 14.40
CA ALA A 61 -16.34 1.30 14.14
C ALA A 61 -15.00 0.53 14.17
N SER A 62 -14.90 -0.47 15.03
CA SER A 62 -13.75 -1.39 15.14
C SER A 62 -14.25 -2.82 15.00
N PRO A 63 -13.51 -3.71 14.30
CA PRO A 63 -12.23 -3.49 13.66
C PRO A 63 -12.31 -2.82 12.27
N LEU A 64 -11.29 -2.03 11.94
CA LEU A 64 -11.14 -1.42 10.61
C LEU A 64 -11.00 -2.52 9.54
N LYS A 65 -11.81 -2.44 8.49
CA LYS A 65 -11.82 -3.40 7.39
C LYS A 65 -10.84 -2.96 6.30
N PHE A 66 -9.75 -3.69 6.21
CA PHE A 66 -8.69 -3.43 5.25
C PHE A 66 -8.79 -4.44 4.10
N TRP A 67 -9.18 -3.97 2.91
CA TRP A 67 -9.30 -4.80 1.72
C TRP A 67 -7.98 -4.87 0.98
N ILE A 68 -7.52 -6.09 0.73
CA ILE A 68 -6.29 -6.41 0.01
C ILE A 68 -6.57 -7.44 -1.07
N PRO A 69 -5.81 -7.46 -2.18
CA PRO A 69 -6.01 -8.49 -3.18
C PRO A 69 -5.66 -9.89 -2.63
N ASP A 70 -6.32 -10.93 -3.15
CA ASP A 70 -6.08 -12.32 -2.73
C ASP A 70 -4.68 -12.82 -3.16
N TYR A 71 -4.08 -12.22 -4.18
CA TYR A 71 -2.67 -12.42 -4.53
C TYR A 71 -1.80 -11.33 -3.88
N PHE A 72 -1.48 -11.50 -2.61
CA PHE A 72 -0.67 -10.54 -1.87
C PHE A 72 0.32 -11.23 -0.92
N CYS A 73 1.47 -10.60 -0.67
CA CYS A 73 2.49 -11.15 0.22
C CYS A 73 1.98 -11.23 1.66
N ASN A 74 1.88 -12.45 2.20
CA ASN A 74 1.39 -12.66 3.57
C ASN A 74 2.24 -11.97 4.63
N GLN A 75 3.56 -11.86 4.42
CA GLN A 75 4.46 -11.14 5.34
C GLN A 75 4.10 -9.65 5.45
N SER A 76 3.59 -9.06 4.38
CA SER A 76 3.19 -7.64 4.38
C SER A 76 1.89 -7.41 5.16
N THR A 77 1.13 -8.46 5.49
CA THR A 77 -0.13 -8.35 6.24
C THR A 77 0.05 -8.51 7.75
N VAL A 78 1.23 -8.95 8.21
CA VAL A 78 1.48 -9.17 9.65
C VAL A 78 1.26 -7.90 10.45
N ALA A 79 1.86 -6.79 10.03
CA ALA A 79 1.72 -5.51 10.73
C ALA A 79 0.27 -4.99 10.76
N LEU A 80 -0.54 -5.28 9.72
CA LEU A 80 -1.97 -4.95 9.71
C LEU A 80 -2.75 -5.74 10.77
N ARG A 81 -2.43 -7.03 10.95
CA ARG A 81 -3.05 -7.86 11.99
C ARG A 81 -2.65 -7.40 13.38
N GLU A 82 -1.39 -6.99 13.57
CA GLU A 82 -0.89 -6.48 14.85
C GLU A 82 -1.60 -5.20 15.30
N VAL A 83 -2.01 -4.35 14.36
CA VAL A 83 -2.81 -3.15 14.67
C VAL A 83 -4.33 -3.43 14.74
N GLY A 84 -4.74 -4.69 14.66
CA GLY A 84 -6.13 -5.12 14.83
C GLY A 84 -7.03 -4.88 13.62
N ALA A 85 -6.47 -4.67 12.42
CA ALA A 85 -7.26 -4.53 11.21
C ALA A 85 -7.88 -5.89 10.80
N LYS A 86 -9.14 -5.88 10.39
CA LYS A 86 -9.80 -7.01 9.76
C LYS A 86 -9.42 -7.06 8.28
N LEU A 87 -8.68 -8.09 7.87
CA LEU A 87 -8.29 -8.25 6.48
C LEU A 87 -9.43 -8.89 5.68
N VAL A 88 -9.78 -8.28 4.58
CA VAL A 88 -10.75 -8.80 3.60
C VAL A 88 -10.02 -8.97 2.27
N PHE A 89 -10.02 -10.20 1.76
CA PHE A 89 -9.32 -10.52 0.52
C PHE A 89 -10.29 -10.38 -0.66
N TYR A 90 -10.04 -9.41 -1.54
CA TYR A 90 -10.81 -9.27 -2.77
C TYR A 90 -10.17 -10.05 -3.92
N PRO A 91 -10.96 -10.66 -4.79
CA PRO A 91 -10.46 -11.47 -5.89
C PRO A 91 -9.85 -10.60 -6.99
N ILE A 92 -8.76 -11.10 -7.58
CA ILE A 92 -8.19 -10.58 -8.82
C ILE A 92 -8.27 -11.62 -9.94
N GLY A 93 -8.36 -11.16 -11.18
CA GLY A 93 -8.33 -12.01 -12.37
C GLY A 93 -6.92 -12.46 -12.76
N GLU A 94 -6.82 -13.28 -13.80
CA GLU A 94 -5.53 -13.71 -14.37
C GLU A 94 -4.72 -12.54 -14.95
N ASP A 95 -5.38 -11.44 -15.29
CA ASP A 95 -4.80 -10.17 -15.71
C ASP A 95 -4.27 -9.31 -14.53
N LEU A 96 -4.41 -9.80 -13.30
CA LEU A 96 -4.02 -9.13 -12.06
C LEU A 96 -4.82 -7.84 -11.77
N VAL A 97 -6.02 -7.76 -12.33
CA VAL A 97 -6.96 -6.66 -12.09
C VAL A 97 -8.06 -7.15 -11.12
N PRO A 98 -8.58 -6.28 -10.22
CA PRO A 98 -9.71 -6.65 -9.36
C PRO A 98 -10.92 -7.12 -10.16
N ASP A 99 -11.52 -8.21 -9.74
CA ASP A 99 -12.84 -8.62 -10.23
C ASP A 99 -13.88 -7.67 -9.62
N TRP A 100 -14.11 -6.57 -10.32
CA TRP A 100 -14.99 -5.50 -9.84
C TRP A 100 -16.41 -5.96 -9.56
N GLN A 101 -16.93 -6.93 -10.33
CA GLN A 101 -18.27 -7.46 -10.11
C GLN A 101 -18.35 -8.18 -8.76
N ARG A 102 -17.35 -8.97 -8.44
CA ARG A 102 -17.26 -9.65 -7.14
C ARG A 102 -16.94 -8.66 -6.02
N CYS A 103 -16.08 -7.67 -6.25
CA CYS A 103 -15.83 -6.60 -5.29
C CYS A 103 -17.13 -5.85 -4.95
N ASP A 104 -17.92 -5.44 -5.95
CA ASP A 104 -19.21 -4.77 -5.75
C ASP A 104 -20.21 -5.66 -4.99
N ALA A 105 -20.21 -6.98 -5.21
CA ALA A 105 -21.03 -7.92 -4.46
C ALA A 105 -20.59 -8.07 -3.00
N MET A 106 -19.28 -8.22 -2.77
CA MET A 106 -18.70 -8.33 -1.43
C MET A 106 -18.91 -7.07 -0.60
N ALA A 107 -18.84 -5.89 -1.20
CA ALA A 107 -18.99 -4.62 -0.50
C ALA A 107 -20.40 -4.41 0.08
N LYS A 108 -21.42 -5.09 -0.46
CA LYS A 108 -22.78 -5.07 0.10
C LYS A 108 -22.87 -5.76 1.46
N GLU A 109 -22.03 -6.77 1.68
CA GLU A 109 -22.00 -7.53 2.92
C GLU A 109 -20.94 -6.98 3.87
N GLU A 110 -19.81 -6.57 3.34
CA GLU A 110 -18.66 -6.15 4.13
C GLU A 110 -17.94 -4.94 3.49
N GLN A 111 -18.53 -3.76 3.64
CA GLN A 111 -18.03 -2.50 3.09
C GLN A 111 -16.57 -2.23 3.52
N PRO A 112 -15.67 -1.88 2.59
CA PRO A 112 -14.27 -1.55 2.92
C PRO A 112 -14.17 -0.22 3.67
N ASP A 113 -13.20 -0.14 4.58
CA ASP A 113 -12.73 1.14 5.13
C ASP A 113 -11.49 1.62 4.36
N ILE A 114 -10.64 0.68 3.95
CA ILE A 114 -9.47 0.91 3.11
C ILE A 114 -9.46 -0.13 1.99
N PHE A 115 -9.20 0.31 0.77
CA PHE A 115 -8.97 -0.55 -0.38
C PHE A 115 -7.55 -0.36 -0.89
N LEU A 116 -6.72 -1.41 -0.80
CA LEU A 116 -5.35 -1.38 -1.29
C LEU A 116 -5.30 -1.72 -2.77
N ALA A 117 -5.03 -0.73 -3.61
CA ALA A 117 -4.75 -0.94 -5.03
C ALA A 117 -3.28 -1.33 -5.25
N VAL A 118 -3.02 -2.34 -6.07
CA VAL A 118 -1.66 -2.81 -6.35
C VAL A 118 -1.36 -2.76 -7.84
N HIS A 119 -0.28 -2.08 -8.21
CA HIS A 119 0.27 -2.09 -9.57
C HIS A 119 1.23 -3.28 -9.71
N TYR A 120 0.71 -4.42 -10.14
CA TYR A 120 1.51 -5.64 -10.25
C TYR A 120 2.54 -5.56 -11.38
N PHE A 121 3.79 -5.87 -11.06
CA PHE A 121 4.90 -6.02 -12.02
C PHE A 121 5.04 -4.82 -12.99
N GLY A 122 4.81 -3.61 -12.48
CA GLY A 122 4.88 -2.39 -13.28
C GLY A 122 3.70 -2.18 -14.25
N ARG A 123 2.64 -2.98 -14.15
CA ARG A 123 1.40 -2.78 -14.90
C ARG A 123 0.48 -1.86 -14.12
N PRO A 124 0.12 -0.68 -14.66
CA PRO A 124 -0.79 0.22 -13.96
C PRO A 124 -2.19 -0.37 -13.91
N MET A 125 -2.81 -0.32 -12.73
CA MET A 125 -4.23 -0.59 -12.55
C MET A 125 -5.04 0.64 -13.03
N ASP A 126 -6.29 0.42 -13.43
CA ASP A 126 -7.23 1.53 -13.66
C ASP A 126 -7.59 2.21 -12.33
N MET A 127 -6.85 3.27 -12.03
CA MET A 127 -7.04 4.04 -10.79
C MET A 127 -8.34 4.85 -10.78
N ALA A 128 -8.90 5.20 -11.96
CA ALA A 128 -10.18 5.89 -12.03
C ALA A 128 -11.32 4.95 -11.57
N ARG A 129 -11.29 3.69 -12.01
CA ARG A 129 -12.25 2.66 -11.54
C ARG A 129 -12.08 2.35 -10.06
N ALA A 130 -10.84 2.23 -9.58
CA ALA A 130 -10.56 2.01 -8.16
C ALA A 130 -11.07 3.18 -7.29
N ARG A 131 -10.83 4.42 -7.73
CA ARG A 131 -11.34 5.62 -7.06
C ARG A 131 -12.86 5.63 -7.04
N GLN A 132 -13.53 5.37 -8.17
CA GLN A 132 -14.98 5.29 -8.25
C GLN A 132 -15.57 4.26 -7.26
N PHE A 133 -14.94 3.08 -7.17
CA PHE A 133 -15.34 2.05 -6.21
C PHE A 133 -15.20 2.55 -4.77
N CYS A 134 -14.05 3.15 -4.42
CA CYS A 134 -13.82 3.67 -3.08
C CYS A 134 -14.78 4.80 -2.73
N ASP A 135 -15.01 5.73 -3.65
CA ASP A 135 -15.93 6.87 -3.42
C ASP A 135 -17.37 6.40 -3.19
N SER A 136 -17.83 5.36 -3.93
CA SER A 136 -19.17 4.79 -3.74
C SER A 136 -19.35 4.03 -2.42
N HIS A 137 -18.25 3.69 -1.74
CA HIS A 137 -18.24 2.98 -0.46
C HIS A 137 -17.62 3.78 0.69
N GLU A 138 -17.34 5.07 0.48
CA GLU A 138 -16.69 5.95 1.48
C GLU A 138 -15.37 5.36 2.03
N ALA A 139 -14.64 4.63 1.17
CA ALA A 139 -13.39 3.98 1.51
C ALA A 139 -12.18 4.84 1.14
N LEU A 140 -11.11 4.70 1.91
CA LEU A 140 -9.80 5.24 1.55
C LEU A 140 -9.18 4.34 0.45
N LEU A 141 -8.65 4.97 -0.62
CA LEU A 141 -7.86 4.31 -1.66
C LEU A 141 -6.39 4.58 -1.43
#